data_742749ef89977045fe457026206a4b48
#
_entry.id   742749ef89977045fe457026206a4b48
#
_cell.length_a   1.000
_cell.length_b   1.000
_cell.length_c   1.000
_cell.angle_alpha   90.00
_cell.angle_beta   90.00
_cell.angle_gamma   90.00
#
_symmetry.space_group_name_H-M   'P 1'
#
loop_
_entity.id
_entity.type
_entity.pdbx_description
1 polymer ?
#
loop_
_entity_poly.entity_id
_entity_poly.type
_entity_poly.pdbx_seq_one_letter_code
_entity_poly.pdbx_strand_id
1 'polypeptide(L)'
;MKILNSSINRLSRTIHRAGVYISIPVLVVILSIDVSLRYIFNSPLIWGSEVSALILSLVFMASLPHVTGNHGHIRMDMLYRLMGPGAKRVTDAVAGLCGFIFALLLTYQSFKSTVEMYRWNEGAEMIDIPYWPFVLFSGICGVILAAQFLIQMILPFFGTSPKDAG
;
A
#
# COMPACT_ATOMS: atom_id res chain seq x y z
N MET A 1 4.20 0.66 -23.50
CA MET A 1 3.23 0.62 -22.37
C MET A 1 3.07 -0.75 -21.74
N LYS A 2 2.87 -1.87 -22.49
CA LYS A 2 2.73 -3.22 -21.89
C LYS A 2 3.95 -3.65 -21.04
N ILE A 3 5.18 -3.38 -21.48
CA ILE A 3 6.40 -3.75 -20.75
C ILE A 3 6.51 -2.98 -19.42
N LEU A 4 6.22 -1.68 -19.43
CA LEU A 4 6.27 -0.84 -18.22
C LEU A 4 5.26 -1.29 -17.17
N ASN A 5 4.02 -1.55 -17.61
CA ASN A 5 2.96 -2.06 -16.73
C ASN A 5 3.31 -3.44 -16.14
N SER A 6 3.88 -4.34 -16.96
CA SER A 6 4.34 -5.65 -16.51
C SER A 6 5.46 -5.55 -15.46
N SER A 7 6.42 -4.63 -15.64
CA SER A 7 7.52 -4.44 -14.69
C SER A 7 7.05 -3.86 -13.36
N ILE A 8 6.18 -2.85 -13.40
CA ILE A 8 5.57 -2.24 -12.20
C ILE A 8 4.74 -3.28 -11.43
N ASN A 9 3.95 -4.08 -12.13
CA ASN A 9 3.13 -5.12 -11.50
C ASN A 9 3.99 -6.27 -10.93
N ARG A 10 5.11 -6.63 -11.57
CA ARG A 10 6.06 -7.61 -11.00
C ARG A 10 6.70 -7.08 -9.73
N LEU A 11 7.17 -5.85 -9.73
CA LEU A 11 7.77 -5.21 -8.56
C LEU A 11 6.77 -5.14 -7.40
N SER A 12 5.56 -4.67 -7.65
CA SER A 12 4.48 -4.61 -6.69
C SER A 12 4.14 -5.99 -6.10
N ARG A 13 4.07 -7.02 -6.94
CA ARG A 13 3.82 -8.40 -6.51
C ARG A 13 4.94 -8.97 -5.65
N THR A 14 6.19 -8.66 -5.97
CA THR A 14 7.35 -9.12 -5.19
C THR A 14 7.38 -8.46 -3.81
N ILE A 15 7.19 -7.14 -3.76
CA ILE A 15 7.12 -6.38 -2.50
C ILE A 15 5.96 -6.90 -1.62
N HIS A 16 4.79 -7.08 -2.21
CA HIS A 16 3.63 -7.61 -1.49
C HIS A 16 3.88 -9.03 -0.95
N ARG A 17 4.40 -9.95 -1.79
CA ARG A 17 4.69 -11.31 -1.35
C ARG A 17 5.72 -11.33 -0.23
N ALA A 18 6.84 -10.64 -0.37
CA ALA A 18 7.85 -10.56 0.66
C ALA A 18 7.28 -9.96 1.96
N GLY A 19 6.52 -8.87 1.86
CA GLY A 19 5.86 -8.24 3.00
C GLY A 19 4.89 -9.20 3.70
N VAL A 20 3.97 -9.81 2.97
CA VAL A 20 2.93 -10.67 3.54
C VAL A 20 3.50 -11.97 4.10
N TYR A 21 4.32 -12.69 3.34
CA TYR A 21 4.83 -14.01 3.76
C TYR A 21 5.79 -13.96 4.94
N ILE A 22 6.51 -12.86 5.12
CA ILE A 22 7.43 -12.69 6.25
C ILE A 22 6.72 -11.98 7.41
N SER A 23 6.04 -10.88 7.14
CA SER A 23 5.51 -10.01 8.20
C SER A 23 4.31 -10.61 8.91
N ILE A 24 3.42 -11.32 8.22
CA ILE A 24 2.23 -11.90 8.87
C ILE A 24 2.62 -12.99 9.89
N PRO A 25 3.45 -13.99 9.57
CA PRO A 25 3.87 -14.97 10.57
C PRO A 25 4.60 -14.33 11.76
N VAL A 26 5.48 -13.36 11.50
CA VAL A 26 6.17 -12.63 12.58
C VAL A 26 5.18 -11.88 13.47
N LEU A 27 4.19 -11.23 12.88
CA LEU A 27 3.15 -10.51 13.59
C LEU A 27 2.30 -11.45 14.47
N VAL A 28 1.92 -12.60 13.92
CA VAL A 28 1.18 -13.63 14.67
C VAL A 28 1.98 -14.13 15.88
N VAL A 29 3.27 -14.39 15.70
CA VAL A 29 4.14 -14.84 16.79
C VAL A 29 4.27 -13.76 17.88
N ILE A 30 4.55 -12.50 17.50
CA ILE A 30 4.67 -11.39 18.47
C ILE A 30 3.38 -11.20 19.26
N LEU A 31 2.23 -11.15 18.55
CA LEU A 31 0.94 -10.97 19.20
C LEU A 31 0.56 -12.15 20.09
N SER A 32 0.88 -13.39 19.69
CA SER A 32 0.64 -14.59 20.51
C SER A 32 1.47 -14.56 21.79
N ILE A 33 2.72 -14.14 21.71
CA ILE A 33 3.59 -13.97 22.86
C ILE A 33 3.06 -12.84 23.78
N ASP A 34 2.72 -11.68 23.21
CA ASP A 34 2.19 -10.56 24.02
C ASP A 34 0.91 -10.94 24.76
N VAL A 35 -0.02 -11.60 24.07
CA VAL A 35 -1.28 -12.07 24.67
C VAL A 35 -1.00 -13.09 25.79
N SER A 36 -0.10 -14.05 25.56
CA SER A 36 0.26 -15.05 26.57
C SER A 36 0.92 -14.42 27.79
N LEU A 37 1.86 -13.51 27.61
CA LEU A 37 2.52 -12.79 28.69
C LEU A 37 1.53 -11.92 29.48
N ARG A 38 0.61 -11.27 28.79
CA ARG A 38 -0.39 -10.39 29.39
C ARG A 38 -1.38 -11.15 30.28
N TYR A 39 -1.90 -12.29 29.79
CA TYR A 39 -2.97 -13.00 30.48
C TYR A 39 -2.49 -14.10 31.43
N ILE A 40 -1.33 -14.71 31.17
CA ILE A 40 -0.79 -15.80 32.02
C ILE A 40 0.18 -15.23 33.08
N PHE A 41 1.04 -14.32 32.67
CA PHE A 41 2.11 -13.79 33.50
C PHE A 41 1.84 -12.40 34.07
N ASN A 42 0.72 -11.77 33.66
CA ASN A 42 0.35 -10.40 34.03
C ASN A 42 1.46 -9.37 33.75
N SER A 43 2.31 -9.65 32.75
CA SER A 43 3.46 -8.85 32.33
C SER A 43 3.42 -8.65 30.82
N PRO A 44 2.68 -7.63 30.33
CA PRO A 44 2.55 -7.38 28.89
C PRO A 44 3.88 -6.99 28.27
N LEU A 45 4.03 -7.32 26.99
CA LEU A 45 5.21 -6.95 26.19
C LEU A 45 5.13 -5.46 25.85
N ILE A 46 5.89 -4.62 26.57
CA ILE A 46 5.77 -3.15 26.48
C ILE A 46 6.00 -2.65 25.05
N TRP A 47 6.97 -3.23 24.36
CA TRP A 47 7.32 -2.89 22.97
C TRP A 47 6.48 -3.61 21.89
N GLY A 48 5.69 -4.60 22.29
CA GLY A 48 4.95 -5.48 21.35
C GLY A 48 3.96 -4.73 20.49
N SER A 49 3.27 -3.74 21.05
CA SER A 49 2.29 -2.90 20.32
C SER A 49 2.97 -2.02 19.28
N GLU A 50 4.12 -1.40 19.59
CA GLU A 50 4.85 -0.52 18.66
C GLU A 50 5.39 -1.31 17.46
N VAL A 51 6.06 -2.44 17.73
CA VAL A 51 6.59 -3.30 16.65
C VAL A 51 5.48 -3.87 15.80
N SER A 52 4.37 -4.30 16.39
CA SER A 52 3.22 -4.80 15.66
C SER A 52 2.61 -3.74 14.75
N ALA A 53 2.51 -2.49 15.21
CA ALA A 53 2.01 -1.38 14.42
C ALA A 53 2.93 -1.07 13.22
N LEU A 54 4.26 -1.09 13.42
CA LEU A 54 5.24 -0.89 12.35
C LEU A 54 5.17 -2.00 11.29
N ILE A 55 5.12 -3.27 11.71
CA ILE A 55 5.00 -4.40 10.79
C ILE A 55 3.68 -4.33 10.02
N LEU A 56 2.57 -4.02 10.71
CA LEU A 56 1.25 -3.88 10.07
C LEU A 56 1.25 -2.76 9.03
N SER A 57 1.89 -1.62 9.34
CA SER A 57 2.07 -0.51 8.40
C SER A 57 2.83 -0.94 7.14
N LEU A 58 3.92 -1.71 7.28
CA LEU A 58 4.66 -2.24 6.14
C LEU A 58 3.80 -3.15 5.26
N VAL A 59 3.05 -4.08 5.86
CA VAL A 59 2.14 -4.98 5.14
C VAL A 59 1.07 -4.19 4.39
N PHE A 60 0.46 -3.22 5.07
CA PHE A 60 -0.59 -2.39 4.48
C PHE A 60 -0.07 -1.60 3.29
N MET A 61 1.05 -0.89 3.45
CA MET A 61 1.64 -0.08 2.38
C MET A 61 2.15 -0.93 1.22
N ALA A 62 2.72 -2.11 1.46
CA ALA A 62 3.12 -3.05 0.41
C ALA A 62 1.93 -3.62 -0.38
N SER A 63 0.76 -3.73 0.25
CA SER A 63 -0.43 -4.30 -0.36
C SER A 63 -1.16 -3.32 -1.29
N LEU A 64 -1.12 -2.02 -1.01
CA LEU A 64 -1.82 -1.00 -1.80
C LEU A 64 -1.48 -1.05 -3.30
N PRO A 65 -0.19 -1.00 -3.72
CA PRO A 65 0.14 -1.08 -5.14
C PRO A 65 -0.24 -2.43 -5.77
N HIS A 66 -0.19 -3.52 -4.99
CA HIS A 66 -0.55 -4.85 -5.50
C HIS A 66 -2.05 -4.96 -5.81
N VAL A 67 -2.90 -4.48 -4.90
CA VAL A 67 -4.36 -4.46 -5.08
C VAL A 67 -4.75 -3.57 -6.27
N THR A 68 -4.13 -2.40 -6.38
CA THR A 68 -4.38 -1.46 -7.48
C THR A 68 -3.98 -2.04 -8.83
N GLY A 69 -2.81 -2.69 -8.91
CA GLY A 69 -2.31 -3.30 -10.15
C GLY A 69 -3.14 -4.47 -10.68
N ASN A 70 -3.83 -5.19 -9.80
CA ASN A 70 -4.72 -6.31 -10.16
C ASN A 70 -6.18 -5.87 -10.36
N HIS A 71 -6.47 -4.57 -10.49
CA HIS A 71 -7.83 -4.04 -10.56
C HIS A 71 -8.72 -4.49 -9.37
N GLY A 72 -8.09 -4.82 -8.24
CA GLY A 72 -8.75 -5.32 -7.04
C GLY A 72 -9.51 -4.26 -6.24
N HIS A 73 -9.61 -3.01 -6.72
CA HIS A 73 -10.54 -2.05 -6.14
C HIS A 73 -11.95 -2.57 -6.32
N ILE A 74 -12.68 -2.65 -5.21
CA ILE A 74 -14.10 -3.03 -5.18
C ILE A 74 -14.85 -2.03 -6.07
N ARG A 75 -14.98 -2.39 -7.34
CA ARG A 75 -15.93 -1.70 -8.23
C ARG A 75 -17.29 -2.28 -7.89
N MET A 76 -18.27 -1.43 -7.72
CA MET A 76 -19.65 -1.90 -7.66
C MET A 76 -20.02 -2.45 -9.05
N ASP A 77 -19.60 -3.69 -9.32
CA ASP A 77 -19.75 -4.36 -10.61
C ASP A 77 -21.20 -4.32 -11.12
N MET A 78 -22.14 -4.31 -10.20
CA MET A 78 -23.56 -4.27 -10.51
C MET A 78 -23.95 -2.94 -11.19
N LEU A 79 -23.47 -1.79 -10.65
CA LEU A 79 -23.75 -0.47 -11.24
C LEU A 79 -22.93 -0.25 -12.51
N TYR A 80 -21.67 -0.69 -12.49
CA TYR A 80 -20.77 -0.57 -13.64
C TYR A 80 -21.25 -1.37 -14.86
N ARG A 81 -21.88 -2.55 -14.65
CA ARG A 81 -22.47 -3.37 -15.75
C ARG A 81 -23.63 -2.69 -16.43
N LEU A 82 -24.42 -1.90 -15.72
CA LEU A 82 -25.57 -1.15 -16.24
C LEU A 82 -25.18 0.12 -17.02
N MET A 83 -23.92 0.57 -16.87
CA MET A 83 -23.42 1.76 -17.55
C MET A 83 -23.09 1.51 -19.01
N GLY A 84 -23.43 2.45 -19.89
CA GLY A 84 -23.00 2.47 -21.28
C GLY A 84 -21.48 2.65 -21.44
N PRO A 85 -20.91 2.34 -22.63
CA PRO A 85 -19.46 2.37 -22.85
C PRO A 85 -18.82 3.75 -22.63
N GLY A 86 -19.55 4.83 -22.88
CA GLY A 86 -19.09 6.20 -22.61
C GLY A 86 -19.01 6.49 -21.10
N ALA A 87 -20.06 6.14 -20.34
CA ALA A 87 -20.10 6.33 -18.90
C ALA A 87 -19.00 5.53 -18.17
N LYS A 88 -18.70 4.32 -18.63
CA LYS A 88 -17.59 3.49 -18.10
C LYS A 88 -16.24 4.20 -18.24
N ARG A 89 -15.96 4.80 -19.40
CA ARG A 89 -14.70 5.54 -19.64
C ARG A 89 -14.56 6.74 -18.71
N VAL A 90 -15.64 7.50 -18.53
CA VAL A 90 -15.63 8.66 -17.63
C VAL A 90 -15.41 8.22 -16.18
N THR A 91 -16.12 7.19 -15.73
CA THR A 91 -15.98 6.66 -14.36
C THR A 91 -14.57 6.15 -14.11
N ASP A 92 -13.97 5.41 -15.04
CA ASP A 92 -12.59 4.92 -14.93
C ASP A 92 -11.57 6.06 -14.91
N ALA A 93 -11.77 7.11 -15.72
CA ALA A 93 -10.91 8.28 -15.74
C ALA A 93 -11.00 9.07 -14.42
N VAL A 94 -12.20 9.30 -13.90
CA VAL A 94 -12.42 10.00 -12.63
C VAL A 94 -11.83 9.21 -11.47
N ALA A 95 -12.07 7.91 -11.39
CA ALA A 95 -11.50 7.05 -10.36
C ALA A 95 -9.97 7.03 -10.42
N GLY A 96 -9.40 6.94 -11.62
CA GLY A 96 -7.95 7.03 -11.84
C GLY A 96 -7.38 8.38 -11.40
N LEU A 97 -8.05 9.48 -11.72
CA LEU A 97 -7.63 10.83 -11.31
C LEU A 97 -7.66 11.00 -9.78
N CYS A 98 -8.76 10.62 -9.14
CA CYS A 98 -8.87 10.70 -7.68
C CYS A 98 -7.81 9.83 -6.98
N GLY A 99 -7.60 8.60 -7.47
CA GLY A 99 -6.56 7.71 -6.96
C GLY A 99 -5.15 8.27 -7.16
N PHE A 100 -4.90 8.90 -8.31
CA PHE A 100 -3.61 9.54 -8.60
C PHE A 100 -3.33 10.71 -7.66
N ILE A 101 -4.31 11.60 -7.45
CA ILE A 101 -4.18 12.72 -6.51
C ILE A 101 -3.92 12.20 -5.10
N PHE A 102 -4.68 11.20 -4.66
CA PHE A 102 -4.46 10.57 -3.35
C PHE A 102 -3.04 10.00 -3.21
N ALA A 103 -2.56 9.25 -4.20
CA ALA A 103 -1.24 8.66 -4.20
C ALA A 103 -0.12 9.72 -4.21
N LEU A 104 -0.29 10.84 -4.92
CA LEU A 104 0.64 11.96 -4.91
C LEU A 104 0.72 12.62 -3.52
N LEU A 105 -0.43 12.89 -2.90
CA LEU A 105 -0.49 13.48 -1.57
C LEU A 105 0.17 12.56 -0.52
N LEU A 106 -0.13 11.27 -0.59
CA LEU A 106 0.47 10.26 0.27
C LEU A 106 2.00 10.23 0.11
N THR A 107 2.47 10.21 -1.14
CA THR A 107 3.91 10.21 -1.46
C THR A 107 4.59 11.47 -0.94
N TYR A 108 4.03 12.63 -1.23
CA TYR A 108 4.57 13.91 -0.79
C TYR A 108 4.67 13.98 0.74
N GLN A 109 3.60 13.62 1.43
CA GLN A 109 3.58 13.63 2.89
C GLN A 109 4.56 12.61 3.49
N SER A 110 4.68 11.42 2.91
CA SER A 110 5.63 10.41 3.38
C SER A 110 7.08 10.87 3.26
N PHE A 111 7.47 11.48 2.14
CA PHE A 111 8.83 12.00 2.00
C PHE A 111 9.10 13.18 2.93
N LYS A 112 8.14 14.09 3.09
CA LYS A 112 8.25 15.21 4.04
C LYS A 112 8.42 14.68 5.46
N SER A 113 7.56 13.79 5.91
CA SER A 113 7.64 13.19 7.25
C SER A 113 8.93 12.39 7.46
N THR A 114 9.44 11.71 6.43
CA THR A 114 10.73 11.01 6.50
C THR A 114 11.87 11.98 6.86
N VAL A 115 11.91 13.14 6.21
CA VAL A 115 12.95 14.15 6.47
C VAL A 115 12.80 14.75 7.87
N GLU A 116 11.58 15.02 8.30
CA GLU A 116 11.28 15.56 9.63
C GLU A 116 11.68 14.55 10.72
N MET A 117 11.25 13.29 10.61
CA MET A 117 11.59 12.22 11.56
C MET A 117 13.09 11.93 11.62
N TYR A 118 13.79 12.03 10.48
CA TYR A 118 15.23 11.89 10.44
C TYR A 118 15.93 13.05 11.18
N ARG A 119 15.45 14.30 11.01
CA ARG A 119 16.03 15.49 11.66
C ARG A 119 15.81 15.49 13.17
N TRP A 120 14.64 15.06 13.62
CA TRP A 120 14.27 15.05 15.04
C TRP A 120 14.64 13.75 15.73
N ASN A 121 15.23 12.80 14.98
CA ASN A 121 15.57 11.46 15.47
C ASN A 121 14.37 10.76 16.15
N GLU A 122 13.18 10.92 15.54
CA GLU A 122 11.96 10.32 16.08
C GLU A 122 12.00 8.80 15.92
N GLY A 123 11.72 8.10 17.01
CA GLY A 123 11.72 6.64 17.07
C GLY A 123 10.68 6.12 18.06
N ALA A 124 10.58 4.82 18.15
CA ALA A 124 9.71 4.14 19.11
C ALA A 124 10.19 4.44 20.52
N GLU A 125 9.25 4.81 21.42
CA GLU A 125 9.57 5.24 22.78
C GLU A 125 10.16 4.09 23.63
N MET A 126 9.74 2.86 23.35
CA MET A 126 10.12 1.66 24.13
C MET A 126 11.30 0.91 23.54
N ILE A 127 11.66 1.18 22.29
CA ILE A 127 12.78 0.54 21.59
C ILE A 127 13.41 1.62 20.72
N ASP A 128 14.74 1.72 20.69
CA ASP A 128 15.48 2.66 19.86
C ASP A 128 15.39 2.32 18.35
N ILE A 129 14.16 2.15 17.84
CA ILE A 129 13.90 1.89 16.42
C ILE A 129 13.46 3.20 15.77
N PRO A 130 14.23 3.74 14.83
CA PRO A 130 13.85 4.97 14.14
C PRO A 130 12.65 4.73 13.22
N TYR A 131 11.70 5.67 13.16
CA TYR A 131 10.51 5.56 12.29
C TYR A 131 10.79 5.91 10.84
N TRP A 132 11.81 6.72 10.55
CA TRP A 132 12.06 7.23 9.21
C TRP A 132 12.19 6.16 8.10
N PRO A 133 12.78 4.94 8.31
CA PRO A 133 12.88 3.95 7.24
C PRO A 133 11.53 3.34 6.87
N PHE A 134 10.61 3.22 7.83
CA PHE A 134 9.26 2.70 7.59
C PHE A 134 8.42 3.70 6.79
N VAL A 135 8.54 5.00 7.11
CA VAL A 135 7.86 6.08 6.39
C VAL A 135 8.46 6.27 5.00
N LEU A 136 9.78 6.11 4.84
CA LEU A 136 10.44 6.10 3.53
C LEU A 136 9.91 4.98 2.64
N PHE A 137 9.77 3.77 3.20
CA PHE A 137 9.18 2.64 2.48
C PHE A 137 7.75 2.94 2.02
N SER A 138 6.94 3.58 2.87
CA SER A 138 5.60 4.04 2.50
C SER A 138 5.62 5.03 1.33
N GLY A 139 6.59 5.95 1.31
CA GLY A 139 6.80 6.88 0.20
C GLY A 139 7.14 6.16 -1.12
N ILE A 140 8.00 5.16 -1.07
CA ILE A 140 8.36 4.34 -2.25
C ILE A 140 7.12 3.59 -2.79
N CYS A 141 6.35 2.96 -1.90
CA CYS A 141 5.09 2.31 -2.28
C CYS A 141 4.09 3.31 -2.87
N GLY A 142 4.04 4.54 -2.34
CA GLY A 142 3.22 5.63 -2.85
C GLY A 142 3.58 6.03 -4.29
N VAL A 143 4.88 6.09 -4.64
CA VAL A 143 5.33 6.34 -6.02
C VAL A 143 4.83 5.24 -6.96
N ILE A 144 4.96 3.98 -6.56
CA ILE A 144 4.49 2.84 -7.38
C ILE A 144 2.97 2.92 -7.57
N LEU A 145 2.24 3.27 -6.50
CA LEU A 145 0.80 3.45 -6.52
C LEU A 145 0.40 4.60 -7.46
N ALA A 146 1.07 5.74 -7.39
CA ALA A 146 0.83 6.88 -8.28
C ALA A 146 1.05 6.51 -9.75
N ALA A 147 2.13 5.77 -10.06
CA ALA A 147 2.39 5.30 -11.41
C ALA A 147 1.29 4.36 -11.94
N GLN A 148 0.74 3.49 -11.09
CA GLN A 148 -0.36 2.60 -11.47
C GLN A 148 -1.66 3.36 -11.75
N PHE A 149 -2.02 4.33 -10.90
CA PHE A 149 -3.20 5.17 -11.15
C PHE A 149 -3.05 6.04 -12.38
N LEU A 150 -1.86 6.56 -12.65
CA LEU A 150 -1.57 7.31 -13.88
C LEU A 150 -1.82 6.44 -15.12
N ILE A 151 -1.33 5.19 -15.10
CA ILE A 151 -1.56 4.24 -16.18
C ILE A 151 -3.06 3.96 -16.33
N GLN A 152 -3.79 3.73 -15.25
CA GLN A 152 -5.23 3.49 -15.28
C GLN A 152 -6.03 4.69 -15.80
N MET A 153 -5.58 5.90 -15.54
CA MET A 153 -6.20 7.12 -16.04
C MET A 153 -6.03 7.26 -17.57
N ILE A 154 -4.86 6.88 -18.09
CA ILE A 154 -4.49 7.08 -19.49
C ILE A 154 -5.03 5.97 -20.41
N LEU A 155 -5.05 4.71 -19.94
CA LEU A 155 -5.46 3.55 -20.75
C LEU A 155 -6.84 3.69 -21.44
N PRO A 156 -7.89 4.17 -20.78
CA PRO A 156 -9.22 4.31 -21.41
C PRO A 156 -9.24 5.21 -22.65
N PHE A 157 -8.32 6.16 -22.74
CA PHE A 157 -8.22 7.10 -23.88
C PHE A 157 -7.50 6.49 -25.08
N PHE A 158 -6.67 5.47 -24.90
CA PHE A 158 -5.95 4.79 -25.98
C PHE A 158 -6.66 3.55 -26.55
N GLY A 159 -7.94 3.33 -26.21
CA GLY A 159 -8.78 2.29 -26.81
C GLY A 159 -8.47 0.84 -26.39
N THR A 160 -7.53 0.63 -25.52
CA THR A 160 -7.24 -0.70 -24.97
C THR A 160 -8.05 -0.91 -23.70
N SER A 161 -9.05 -1.80 -23.76
CA SER A 161 -9.78 -2.21 -22.56
C SER A 161 -8.82 -2.85 -21.54
N PRO A 162 -8.95 -2.54 -20.25
CA PRO A 162 -8.11 -3.15 -19.21
C PRO A 162 -8.18 -4.68 -19.15
N LYS A 163 -9.20 -5.28 -19.76
CA LYS A 163 -9.39 -6.75 -19.83
C LYS A 163 -8.46 -7.46 -20.82
N ASP A 164 -7.88 -6.73 -21.80
CA ASP A 164 -7.03 -7.33 -22.83
C ASP A 164 -5.53 -7.31 -22.46
N ALA A 165 -5.21 -6.88 -21.25
CA ALA A 165 -3.84 -6.71 -20.74
C ALA A 165 -3.43 -7.73 -19.66
N GLY A 166 -4.29 -8.73 -19.36
CA GLY A 166 -4.03 -9.80 -18.39
C GLY A 166 -3.51 -11.07 -19.01
#